data_71295a9fb891a8fb8e17fd7789779196
#
_entry.id   71295a9fb891a8fb8e17fd7789779196
#
_cell.length_a   1.000
_cell.length_b   1.000
_cell.length_c   1.000
_cell.angle_alpha   90.00
_cell.angle_beta   90.00
_cell.angle_gamma   90.00
#
_symmetry.space_group_name_H-M   'P 1'
#
loop_
_entity.id
_entity.type
_entity.pdbx_description
1 polymer ?
#
loop_
_entity_poly.entity_id
_entity_poly.type
_entity_poly.pdbx_seq_one_letter_code
_entity_poly.pdbx_strand_id
1 'polypeptide(L)'
;MDIDFHVIIGNHDVPYRNTNVVNSMNELFGSNDGNHYPKFYSEPVTVNFDGTDICFMPWINNSNYNSSLQHIKNTRAQILLGHLEIAGFHMNKDMVNEHGLQQKIFENFELVCSGHFHTKSNKSNVHYLGTPYELTWSDYNDPKGFHVLDTDTRDLTRTINPYKMHYKIFYNDKDKSLEQLTDFDFESLQGAYVKVITIQKTNPYWFDLFLDKVYKSNPENLTIVDDHKHMDQTDEQELINEAEDTMTILRKYIDGLDANVDKKQLTSVISSLYNQALYIDV
;
A
#
# COMPACT_ATOMS: atom_id res chain seq x y z
N MET A 1 -4.95 -27.57 14.34
CA MET A 1 -5.66 -26.34 14.79
C MET A 1 -6.60 -25.98 13.65
N ASP A 2 -7.89 -26.07 13.86
CA ASP A 2 -8.87 -25.67 12.85
C ASP A 2 -9.03 -24.16 12.95
N ILE A 3 -8.70 -23.44 11.88
CA ILE A 3 -8.81 -21.99 11.79
C ILE A 3 -9.84 -21.68 10.72
N ASP A 4 -10.87 -20.96 11.08
CA ASP A 4 -11.85 -20.44 10.13
C ASP A 4 -11.20 -19.30 9.32
N PHE A 5 -11.22 -19.42 8.00
CA PHE A 5 -10.63 -18.45 7.10
C PHE A 5 -11.73 -17.65 6.38
N HIS A 6 -11.80 -16.36 6.66
CA HIS A 6 -12.79 -15.44 6.11
C HIS A 6 -12.10 -14.38 5.26
N VAL A 7 -12.62 -14.12 4.06
CA VAL A 7 -12.07 -13.18 3.10
C VAL A 7 -13.13 -12.15 2.70
N ILE A 8 -12.77 -10.89 2.75
CA ILE A 8 -13.59 -9.77 2.25
C ILE A 8 -13.08 -9.44 0.86
N ILE A 9 -13.98 -9.34 -0.12
CA ILE A 9 -13.61 -8.96 -1.49
C ILE A 9 -13.20 -7.49 -1.51
N GLY A 10 -11.98 -7.25 -2.02
CA GLY A 10 -11.41 -5.91 -2.23
C GLY A 10 -11.52 -5.45 -3.68
N ASN A 11 -11.09 -4.21 -3.95
CA ASN A 11 -11.13 -3.62 -5.29
C ASN A 11 -10.21 -4.31 -6.30
N HIS A 12 -9.14 -4.99 -5.85
CA HIS A 12 -8.23 -5.75 -6.71
C HIS A 12 -8.65 -7.21 -6.91
N ASP A 13 -9.70 -7.67 -6.22
CA ASP A 13 -10.27 -9.00 -6.43
C ASP A 13 -11.31 -9.02 -7.56
N VAL A 14 -11.69 -7.85 -8.07
CA VAL A 14 -12.76 -7.70 -9.07
C VAL A 14 -12.23 -7.10 -10.39
N PRO A 15 -12.58 -7.69 -11.56
CA PRO A 15 -12.20 -7.13 -12.85
C PRO A 15 -13.04 -5.91 -13.23
N TYR A 16 -14.22 -5.73 -12.61
CA TYR A 16 -15.14 -4.64 -12.89
C TYR A 16 -15.35 -3.73 -11.69
N ARG A 17 -15.13 -2.43 -11.86
CA ARG A 17 -15.23 -1.44 -10.76
C ARG A 17 -16.63 -1.23 -10.20
N ASN A 18 -17.64 -1.69 -10.89
CA ASN A 18 -19.04 -1.43 -10.56
C ASN A 18 -19.77 -2.61 -9.92
N THR A 19 -19.13 -3.76 -9.71
CA THR A 19 -19.75 -4.94 -9.11
C THR A 19 -18.73 -5.87 -8.47
N ASN A 20 -19.13 -6.58 -7.41
CA ASN A 20 -18.35 -7.65 -6.77
C ASN A 20 -18.81 -9.06 -7.17
N VAL A 21 -19.78 -9.19 -8.07
CA VAL A 21 -20.38 -10.50 -8.45
C VAL A 21 -19.35 -11.41 -9.08
N VAL A 22 -18.54 -10.88 -10.00
CA VAL A 22 -17.41 -11.60 -10.58
C VAL A 22 -16.16 -11.20 -9.81
N ASN A 23 -15.52 -12.13 -9.15
CA ASN A 23 -14.33 -11.88 -8.35
C ASN A 23 -13.40 -13.10 -8.33
N SER A 24 -12.13 -12.87 -8.02
CA SER A 24 -11.09 -13.90 -8.02
C SER A 24 -11.39 -15.07 -7.08
N MET A 25 -12.03 -14.82 -5.95
CA MET A 25 -12.37 -15.86 -4.98
C MET A 25 -13.41 -16.81 -5.55
N ASN A 26 -14.47 -16.30 -6.18
CA ASN A 26 -15.47 -17.12 -6.85
C ASN A 26 -14.87 -17.97 -7.97
N GLU A 27 -13.98 -17.38 -8.77
CA GLU A 27 -13.36 -18.07 -9.92
C GLU A 27 -12.37 -19.15 -9.47
N LEU A 28 -11.62 -18.91 -8.41
CA LEU A 28 -10.59 -19.85 -7.92
C LEU A 28 -11.16 -20.95 -7.02
N PHE A 29 -12.16 -20.64 -6.19
CA PHE A 29 -12.66 -21.55 -5.15
C PHE A 29 -14.11 -21.99 -5.37
N GLY A 30 -14.78 -21.48 -6.40
CA GLY A 30 -16.19 -21.75 -6.67
C GLY A 30 -17.14 -20.96 -5.77
N SER A 31 -18.45 -21.19 -5.95
CA SER A 31 -19.46 -20.47 -5.17
C SER A 31 -19.37 -20.84 -3.67
N ASN A 32 -19.55 -19.83 -2.82
CA ASN A 32 -19.54 -19.97 -1.37
C ASN A 32 -20.84 -20.68 -0.90
N ASP A 33 -20.88 -22.02 -1.00
CA ASP A 33 -22.03 -22.84 -0.59
C ASP A 33 -22.06 -23.10 0.93
N GLY A 34 -21.17 -22.47 1.69
CA GLY A 34 -21.06 -22.59 3.15
C GLY A 34 -20.27 -23.80 3.64
N ASN A 35 -19.87 -24.73 2.76
CA ASN A 35 -19.17 -25.96 3.13
C ASN A 35 -17.68 -25.97 2.76
N HIS A 36 -17.22 -24.96 2.00
CA HIS A 36 -15.83 -24.84 1.55
C HIS A 36 -15.11 -23.70 2.27
N TYR A 37 -13.85 -23.92 2.55
CA TYR A 37 -12.92 -22.86 3.00
C TYR A 37 -12.04 -22.42 1.82
N PRO A 38 -11.72 -21.12 1.72
CA PRO A 38 -12.11 -19.99 2.58
C PRO A 38 -13.58 -19.57 2.40
N LYS A 39 -14.18 -19.00 3.46
CA LYS A 39 -15.46 -18.27 3.38
C LYS A 39 -15.18 -16.86 2.88
N PHE A 40 -15.80 -16.43 1.79
CA PHE A 40 -15.59 -15.10 1.24
C PHE A 40 -16.89 -14.32 1.08
N TYR A 41 -16.78 -13.00 1.18
CA TYR A 41 -17.91 -12.10 1.25
C TYR A 41 -17.81 -11.04 0.14
N SER A 42 -18.70 -11.12 -0.83
CA SER A 42 -18.86 -10.14 -1.92
C SER A 42 -19.96 -9.11 -1.65
N GLU A 43 -20.82 -9.39 -0.66
CA GLU A 43 -21.89 -8.52 -0.19
C GLU A 43 -21.76 -8.27 1.31
N PRO A 44 -22.29 -7.15 1.84
CA PRO A 44 -22.28 -6.87 3.26
C PRO A 44 -23.02 -7.94 4.06
N VAL A 45 -22.39 -8.44 5.10
CA VAL A 45 -22.99 -9.46 5.97
C VAL A 45 -22.55 -9.28 7.42
N THR A 46 -23.40 -9.62 8.36
CA THR A 46 -23.06 -9.73 9.79
C THR A 46 -23.03 -11.20 10.18
N VAL A 47 -21.89 -11.64 10.74
CA VAL A 47 -21.64 -13.01 11.19
C VAL A 47 -21.42 -13.01 12.69
N ASN A 48 -22.02 -13.95 13.39
CA ASN A 48 -21.81 -14.14 14.82
C ASN A 48 -20.66 -15.11 15.08
N PHE A 49 -19.70 -14.70 15.90
CA PHE A 49 -18.59 -15.50 16.38
C PHE A 49 -18.67 -15.58 17.91
N ASP A 50 -19.12 -16.71 18.42
CA ASP A 50 -19.21 -17.00 19.87
C ASP A 50 -19.89 -15.86 20.67
N GLY A 51 -20.95 -15.29 20.11
CA GLY A 51 -21.74 -14.21 20.74
C GLY A 51 -21.32 -12.80 20.34
N THR A 52 -20.23 -12.64 19.60
CA THR A 52 -19.81 -11.34 19.05
C THR A 52 -20.24 -11.21 17.60
N ASP A 53 -21.03 -10.20 17.29
CA ASP A 53 -21.44 -9.89 15.93
C ASP A 53 -20.36 -9.05 15.24
N ILE A 54 -19.86 -9.53 14.10
CA ILE A 54 -18.90 -8.85 13.25
C ILE A 54 -19.52 -8.56 11.89
N CYS A 55 -19.52 -7.31 11.47
CA CYS A 55 -19.95 -6.88 10.15
C CYS A 55 -18.77 -6.99 9.16
N PHE A 56 -18.88 -7.84 8.15
CA PHE A 56 -17.97 -7.89 7.01
C PHE A 56 -18.49 -7.00 5.91
N MET A 57 -17.68 -6.02 5.51
CA MET A 57 -18.01 -5.03 4.48
C MET A 57 -17.03 -5.12 3.33
N PRO A 58 -17.41 -5.72 2.19
CA PRO A 58 -16.56 -5.80 1.00
C PRO A 58 -16.39 -4.42 0.35
N TRP A 59 -15.60 -4.38 -0.72
CA TRP A 59 -15.44 -3.19 -1.55
C TRP A 59 -16.79 -2.60 -1.93
N ILE A 60 -17.01 -1.33 -1.59
CA ILE A 60 -18.23 -0.61 -1.89
C ILE A 60 -18.10 0.04 -3.26
N ASN A 61 -18.95 -0.35 -4.18
CA ASN A 61 -19.03 0.14 -5.55
C ASN A 61 -20.47 0.59 -5.91
N ASN A 62 -20.67 1.00 -7.16
CA ASN A 62 -21.95 1.54 -7.57
C ASN A 62 -23.14 0.57 -7.41
N SER A 63 -22.92 -0.75 -7.56
CA SER A 63 -24.02 -1.73 -7.49
C SER A 63 -24.45 -2.00 -6.05
N ASN A 64 -23.54 -1.95 -5.08
CA ASN A 64 -23.80 -2.28 -3.68
C ASN A 64 -23.80 -1.06 -2.74
N TYR A 65 -23.62 0.16 -3.25
CA TYR A 65 -23.51 1.37 -2.43
C TYR A 65 -24.68 1.55 -1.47
N ASN A 66 -25.92 1.51 -1.98
CA ASN A 66 -27.11 1.74 -1.16
C ASN A 66 -27.33 0.61 -0.16
N SER A 67 -27.16 -0.65 -0.56
CA SER A 67 -27.29 -1.82 0.32
C SER A 67 -26.23 -1.80 1.43
N SER A 68 -25.00 -1.42 1.10
CA SER A 68 -23.90 -1.29 2.06
C SER A 68 -24.19 -0.21 3.12
N LEU A 69 -24.61 0.99 2.70
CA LEU A 69 -24.98 2.06 3.64
C LEU A 69 -26.17 1.68 4.51
N GLN A 70 -27.16 1.00 3.93
CA GLN A 70 -28.30 0.51 4.70
C GLN A 70 -27.88 -0.57 5.70
N HIS A 71 -26.97 -1.46 5.33
CA HIS A 71 -26.42 -2.49 6.23
C HIS A 71 -25.66 -1.85 7.40
N ILE A 72 -24.75 -0.89 7.11
CA ILE A 72 -24.04 -0.11 8.15
C ILE A 72 -25.01 0.54 9.15
N LYS A 73 -26.08 1.12 8.64
CA LYS A 73 -27.07 1.81 9.48
C LYS A 73 -27.90 0.86 10.35
N ASN A 74 -28.21 -0.34 9.86
CA ASN A 74 -29.19 -1.25 10.48
C ASN A 74 -28.54 -2.35 11.30
N THR A 75 -27.25 -2.65 11.08
CA THR A 75 -26.54 -3.70 11.84
C THR A 75 -26.42 -3.33 13.31
N ARG A 76 -26.40 -4.35 14.18
CA ARG A 76 -26.11 -4.23 15.60
C ARG A 76 -24.68 -4.67 15.94
N ALA A 77 -23.91 -5.04 14.93
CA ALA A 77 -22.51 -5.42 15.11
C ALA A 77 -21.70 -4.29 15.75
N GLN A 78 -20.89 -4.63 16.73
CA GLN A 78 -19.99 -3.69 17.40
C GLN A 78 -18.68 -3.52 16.65
N ILE A 79 -18.31 -4.54 15.87
CA ILE A 79 -17.07 -4.57 15.09
C ILE A 79 -17.41 -4.57 13.60
N LEU A 80 -16.70 -3.76 12.81
CA LEU A 80 -16.75 -3.81 11.37
C LEU A 80 -15.35 -4.14 10.83
N LEU A 81 -15.27 -5.16 9.99
CA LEU A 81 -14.06 -5.48 9.20
C LEU A 81 -14.40 -5.22 7.74
N GLY A 82 -13.63 -4.36 7.07
CA GLY A 82 -13.99 -3.93 5.73
C GLY A 82 -12.82 -3.67 4.79
N HIS A 83 -13.18 -3.44 3.52
CA HIS A 83 -12.27 -2.92 2.50
C HIS A 83 -12.83 -1.58 2.02
N LEU A 84 -12.52 -0.52 2.77
CA LEU A 84 -13.22 0.76 2.70
C LEU A 84 -12.32 1.87 2.16
N GLU A 85 -12.94 2.80 1.46
CA GLU A 85 -12.33 4.08 1.10
C GLU A 85 -12.99 5.18 1.93
N ILE A 86 -12.26 5.68 2.95
CA ILE A 86 -12.76 6.69 3.89
C ILE A 86 -11.92 7.96 3.76
N ALA A 87 -12.59 9.10 3.63
CA ALA A 87 -11.94 10.40 3.55
C ALA A 87 -11.18 10.77 4.83
N GLY A 88 -10.03 11.43 4.67
CA GLY A 88 -9.21 11.94 5.77
C GLY A 88 -8.20 10.94 6.34
N PHE A 89 -7.95 9.80 5.67
CA PHE A 89 -6.92 8.84 6.03
C PHE A 89 -5.79 8.82 5.00
N HIS A 90 -4.61 8.37 5.41
CA HIS A 90 -3.45 8.25 4.54
C HIS A 90 -3.58 7.02 3.62
N MET A 91 -3.51 7.25 2.32
CA MET A 91 -3.41 6.20 1.31
C MET A 91 -2.00 5.58 1.32
N ASN A 92 -1.00 6.46 1.41
CA ASN A 92 0.42 6.16 1.61
C ASN A 92 1.03 7.22 2.54
N LYS A 93 2.35 7.19 2.76
CA LYS A 93 3.05 8.09 3.69
C LYS A 93 2.78 9.58 3.43
N ASP A 94 2.63 9.97 2.16
CA ASP A 94 2.65 11.37 1.71
C ASP A 94 1.29 11.86 1.23
N MET A 95 0.29 10.98 1.14
CA MET A 95 -0.98 11.29 0.52
C MET A 95 -2.17 10.95 1.40
N VAL A 96 -3.00 11.96 1.68
CA VAL A 96 -4.27 11.80 2.38
C VAL A 96 -5.39 11.69 1.35
N ASN A 97 -6.26 10.71 1.51
CA ASN A 97 -7.46 10.57 0.71
C ASN A 97 -8.50 11.63 1.10
N GLU A 98 -8.87 12.47 0.16
CA GLU A 98 -9.89 13.51 0.37
C GLU A 98 -11.29 13.06 -0.05
N HIS A 99 -11.39 11.89 -0.68
CA HIS A 99 -12.63 11.34 -1.25
C HIS A 99 -13.12 10.13 -0.46
N GLY A 100 -14.26 9.58 -0.85
CA GLY A 100 -14.82 8.38 -0.25
C GLY A 100 -15.86 8.65 0.83
N LEU A 101 -16.07 7.64 1.66
CA LEU A 101 -17.08 7.66 2.72
C LEU A 101 -16.67 8.61 3.85
N GLN A 102 -17.68 9.26 4.45
CA GLN A 102 -17.43 10.09 5.63
C GLN A 102 -17.29 9.20 6.87
N GLN A 103 -16.26 9.46 7.71
CA GLN A 103 -16.02 8.71 8.93
C GLN A 103 -17.26 8.64 9.86
N LYS A 104 -18.09 9.67 9.84
CA LYS A 104 -19.30 9.80 10.68
C LYS A 104 -20.26 8.60 10.54
N ILE A 105 -20.33 7.95 9.39
CA ILE A 105 -21.26 6.81 9.21
C ILE A 105 -20.87 5.58 10.05
N PHE A 106 -19.66 5.55 10.57
CA PHE A 106 -19.09 4.44 11.36
C PHE A 106 -19.12 4.70 12.88
N GLU A 107 -19.68 5.82 13.35
CA GLU A 107 -19.67 6.20 14.77
C GLU A 107 -20.39 5.20 15.69
N ASN A 108 -21.30 4.39 15.16
CA ASN A 108 -22.04 3.40 15.93
C ASN A 108 -21.22 2.11 16.21
N PHE A 109 -20.09 1.91 15.56
CA PHE A 109 -19.21 0.78 15.83
C PHE A 109 -18.20 1.12 16.92
N GLU A 110 -17.92 0.15 17.79
CA GLU A 110 -16.81 0.27 18.76
C GLU A 110 -15.45 0.24 18.06
N LEU A 111 -15.33 -0.60 17.03
CA LEU A 111 -14.10 -0.80 16.26
C LEU A 111 -14.42 -1.01 14.78
N VAL A 112 -13.72 -0.28 13.93
CA VAL A 112 -13.71 -0.45 12.49
C VAL A 112 -12.29 -0.72 12.02
N CYS A 113 -12.04 -1.89 11.44
CA CYS A 113 -10.76 -2.22 10.82
C CYS A 113 -10.93 -2.30 9.31
N SER A 114 -10.09 -1.59 8.57
CA SER A 114 -10.15 -1.57 7.11
C SER A 114 -8.82 -1.95 6.47
N GLY A 115 -8.89 -2.72 5.38
CA GLY A 115 -7.87 -2.79 4.36
C GLY A 115 -7.96 -1.61 3.40
N HIS A 116 -7.54 -1.79 2.15
CA HIS A 116 -7.48 -0.84 1.04
C HIS A 116 -6.25 0.07 1.09
N PHE A 117 -6.06 0.89 2.11
CA PHE A 117 -4.86 1.73 2.20
C PHE A 117 -3.68 0.92 2.74
N HIS A 118 -2.53 1.07 2.07
CA HIS A 118 -1.33 0.28 2.36
C HIS A 118 -0.62 0.71 3.65
N THR A 119 -0.76 1.98 4.02
CA THR A 119 -0.14 2.54 5.23
C THR A 119 -1.08 2.39 6.43
N LYS A 120 -0.54 1.88 7.54
CA LYS A 120 -1.29 1.83 8.80
C LYS A 120 -1.59 3.24 9.28
N SER A 121 -2.86 3.52 9.53
CA SER A 121 -3.32 4.78 10.14
C SER A 121 -4.56 4.55 10.99
N ASN A 122 -4.81 5.43 11.94
CA ASN A 122 -6.01 5.35 12.77
C ASN A 122 -6.51 6.74 13.14
N LYS A 123 -7.82 6.85 13.27
CA LYS A 123 -8.50 8.05 13.75
C LYS A 123 -9.79 7.63 14.43
N SER A 124 -9.94 8.01 15.71
CA SER A 124 -11.08 7.58 16.54
C SER A 124 -11.19 6.03 16.55
N ASN A 125 -12.36 5.49 16.23
CA ASN A 125 -12.66 4.06 16.18
C ASN A 125 -12.30 3.39 14.85
N VAL A 126 -11.77 4.12 13.86
CA VAL A 126 -11.41 3.59 12.54
C VAL A 126 -9.91 3.35 12.45
N HIS A 127 -9.52 2.13 12.06
CA HIS A 127 -8.15 1.66 11.93
C HIS A 127 -7.92 1.08 10.52
N TYR A 128 -7.09 1.73 9.72
CA TYR A 128 -6.49 1.12 8.55
C TYR A 128 -5.33 0.25 8.99
N LEU A 129 -5.39 -1.03 8.66
CA LEU A 129 -4.43 -2.03 9.13
C LEU A 129 -3.10 -1.96 8.39
N GLY A 130 -3.13 -1.41 7.17
CA GLY A 130 -2.02 -1.48 6.24
C GLY A 130 -1.86 -2.87 5.62
N THR A 131 -0.81 -3.05 4.83
CA THR A 131 -0.51 -4.33 4.18
C THR A 131 0.41 -5.20 5.05
N PRO A 132 0.33 -6.55 4.95
CA PRO A 132 1.18 -7.45 5.72
C PRO A 132 2.64 -7.46 5.25
N TYR A 133 2.92 -7.03 4.02
CA TYR A 133 4.24 -6.89 3.41
C TYR A 133 4.24 -5.76 2.37
N GLU A 134 5.41 -5.37 1.87
CA GLU A 134 5.56 -4.34 0.85
C GLU A 134 5.08 -4.86 -0.51
N LEU A 135 4.02 -4.28 -1.07
CA LEU A 135 3.45 -4.68 -2.38
C LEU A 135 4.08 -3.90 -3.54
N THR A 136 4.42 -2.64 -3.30
CA THR A 136 4.92 -1.72 -4.32
C THR A 136 6.08 -0.88 -3.80
N TRP A 137 6.77 -0.14 -4.68
CA TRP A 137 7.82 0.79 -4.28
C TRP A 137 7.33 1.94 -3.38
N SER A 138 6.05 2.29 -3.41
CA SER A 138 5.46 3.27 -2.48
C SER A 138 5.43 2.76 -1.04
N ASP A 139 5.49 1.43 -0.85
CA ASP A 139 5.55 0.79 0.46
C ASP A 139 6.96 0.71 1.05
N TYR A 140 7.99 1.07 0.27
CA TYR A 140 9.38 1.03 0.70
C TYR A 140 9.56 1.75 2.03
N ASN A 141 10.21 1.06 2.97
CA ASN A 141 10.51 1.57 4.31
C ASN A 141 9.27 1.99 5.14
N ASP A 142 8.08 1.46 4.81
CA ASP A 142 6.88 1.56 5.61
C ASP A 142 6.73 0.27 6.43
N PRO A 143 6.71 0.33 7.78
CA PRO A 143 6.59 -0.88 8.59
C PRO A 143 5.31 -1.63 8.26
N LYS A 144 5.43 -2.86 7.79
CA LYS A 144 4.33 -3.76 7.42
C LYS A 144 4.07 -4.79 8.51
N GLY A 145 2.91 -5.44 8.47
CA GLY A 145 2.57 -6.46 9.45
C GLY A 145 1.09 -6.81 9.46
N PHE A 146 0.72 -7.69 10.38
CA PHE A 146 -0.65 -8.10 10.60
C PHE A 146 -1.13 -7.76 12.01
N HIS A 147 -2.42 -7.88 12.26
CA HIS A 147 -3.02 -7.57 13.54
C HIS A 147 -3.73 -8.79 14.12
N VAL A 148 -3.70 -8.88 15.42
CA VAL A 148 -4.50 -9.82 16.21
C VAL A 148 -5.54 -8.99 16.97
N LEU A 149 -6.81 -9.31 16.78
CA LEU A 149 -7.93 -8.70 17.49
C LEU A 149 -8.43 -9.66 18.55
N ASP A 150 -8.43 -9.22 19.79
CA ASP A 150 -9.18 -9.85 20.85
C ASP A 150 -10.62 -9.33 20.81
N THR A 151 -11.56 -10.24 20.56
CA THR A 151 -12.97 -9.87 20.38
C THR A 151 -13.68 -9.54 21.69
N ASP A 152 -13.17 -9.94 22.85
CA ASP A 152 -13.74 -9.65 24.16
C ASP A 152 -13.29 -8.28 24.66
N THR A 153 -11.99 -8.01 24.59
CA THR A 153 -11.40 -6.76 25.06
C THR A 153 -11.37 -5.65 24.03
N ARG A 154 -11.52 -5.97 22.73
CA ARG A 154 -11.33 -5.09 21.56
C ARG A 154 -9.88 -4.66 21.34
N ASP A 155 -8.94 -5.32 22.03
CA ASP A 155 -7.52 -5.01 21.86
C ASP A 155 -7.02 -5.44 20.46
N LEU A 156 -6.44 -4.49 19.76
CA LEU A 156 -5.88 -4.67 18.42
C LEU A 156 -4.35 -4.62 18.49
N THR A 157 -3.73 -5.79 18.59
CA THR A 157 -2.26 -5.93 18.69
C THR A 157 -1.64 -6.12 17.33
N ARG A 158 -0.61 -5.32 17.00
CA ARG A 158 0.12 -5.43 15.74
C ARG A 158 1.41 -6.22 15.88
N THR A 159 1.62 -7.17 14.96
CA THR A 159 2.88 -7.88 14.78
C THR A 159 3.56 -7.38 13.52
N ILE A 160 4.78 -6.86 13.67
CA ILE A 160 5.55 -6.32 12.54
C ILE A 160 6.17 -7.47 11.74
N ASN A 161 6.06 -7.38 10.42
CA ASN A 161 6.76 -8.28 9.50
C ASN A 161 8.23 -7.88 9.43
N PRO A 162 9.17 -8.75 9.80
CA PRO A 162 10.60 -8.44 9.75
C PRO A 162 11.18 -8.48 8.33
N TYR A 163 10.47 -9.08 7.37
CA TYR A 163 10.97 -9.28 6.03
C TYR A 163 10.70 -8.06 5.15
N LYS A 164 11.74 -7.59 4.46
CA LYS A 164 11.65 -6.54 3.46
C LYS A 164 11.64 -7.15 2.07
N MET A 165 10.84 -6.58 1.18
CA MET A 165 10.79 -6.98 -0.22
C MET A 165 11.47 -5.96 -1.15
N HIS A 166 11.59 -4.70 -0.74
CA HIS A 166 12.14 -3.62 -1.54
C HIS A 166 13.38 -3.03 -0.88
N TYR A 167 14.46 -2.91 -1.64
CA TYR A 167 15.72 -2.32 -1.21
C TYR A 167 16.13 -1.18 -2.14
N LYS A 168 16.34 0.03 -1.59
CA LYS A 168 16.99 1.14 -2.28
C LYS A 168 18.41 1.26 -1.74
N ILE A 169 19.39 1.14 -2.62
CA ILE A 169 20.81 1.24 -2.30
C ILE A 169 21.36 2.49 -3.00
N PHE A 170 21.85 3.43 -2.21
CA PHE A 170 22.45 4.66 -2.72
C PHE A 170 23.95 4.46 -2.88
N TYR A 171 24.40 4.35 -4.13
CA TYR A 171 25.82 4.21 -4.45
C TYR A 171 26.47 5.58 -4.52
N ASN A 172 27.48 5.78 -3.69
CA ASN A 172 28.34 6.97 -3.70
C ASN A 172 29.74 6.56 -3.30
N ASP A 173 30.70 6.64 -4.23
CA ASP A 173 32.11 6.25 -4.01
C ASP A 173 33.03 7.45 -3.69
N LYS A 174 32.50 8.67 -3.58
CA LYS A 174 33.27 9.82 -3.18
C LYS A 174 33.80 9.64 -1.77
N ASP A 175 35.10 9.82 -1.61
CA ASP A 175 35.81 9.75 -0.33
C ASP A 175 35.63 8.39 0.42
N LYS A 176 35.31 7.31 -0.30
CA LYS A 176 35.13 5.96 0.26
C LYS A 176 36.17 4.99 -0.32
N SER A 177 36.52 3.97 0.45
CA SER A 177 37.25 2.80 -0.04
C SER A 177 36.30 1.75 -0.63
N LEU A 178 36.84 0.85 -1.45
CA LEU A 178 36.07 -0.29 -1.99
C LEU A 178 35.51 -1.16 -0.85
N GLU A 179 36.26 -1.32 0.23
CA GLU A 179 35.82 -2.09 1.41
C GLU A 179 34.56 -1.47 2.04
N GLN A 180 34.54 -0.14 2.24
CA GLN A 180 33.37 0.59 2.76
C GLN A 180 32.17 0.51 1.82
N LEU A 181 32.37 0.52 0.50
CA LEU A 181 31.29 0.37 -0.49
C LEU A 181 30.69 -1.04 -0.49
N THR A 182 31.50 -2.03 -0.12
CA THR A 182 31.09 -3.44 -0.09
C THR A 182 30.79 -3.96 1.32
N ASP A 183 30.82 -3.10 2.33
CA ASP A 183 30.37 -3.38 3.68
C ASP A 183 28.82 -3.26 3.75
N PHE A 184 28.17 -4.21 3.12
CA PHE A 184 26.71 -4.30 3.00
C PHE A 184 26.29 -5.78 3.08
N ASP A 185 25.18 -6.05 3.73
CA ASP A 185 24.59 -7.39 3.76
C ASP A 185 23.89 -7.72 2.42
N PHE A 186 24.69 -8.21 1.47
CA PHE A 186 24.18 -8.62 0.15
C PHE A 186 23.27 -9.85 0.23
N GLU A 187 23.36 -10.70 1.26
CA GLU A 187 22.52 -11.88 1.40
C GLU A 187 21.05 -11.49 1.62
N SER A 188 20.82 -10.35 2.28
CA SER A 188 19.47 -9.80 2.49
C SER A 188 18.73 -9.44 1.20
N LEU A 189 19.45 -9.32 0.08
CA LEU A 189 18.88 -8.97 -1.23
C LEU A 189 18.33 -10.18 -1.99
N GLN A 190 18.55 -11.40 -1.50
CA GLN A 190 18.06 -12.60 -2.19
C GLN A 190 16.54 -12.59 -2.35
N GLY A 191 16.07 -12.70 -3.60
CA GLY A 191 14.65 -12.69 -3.94
C GLY A 191 13.95 -11.33 -3.74
N ALA A 192 14.70 -10.26 -3.45
CA ALA A 192 14.14 -8.93 -3.24
C ALA A 192 14.10 -8.11 -4.53
N TYR A 193 13.27 -7.07 -4.55
CA TYR A 193 13.26 -6.02 -5.57
C TYR A 193 14.28 -4.96 -5.18
N VAL A 194 15.36 -4.84 -5.95
CA VAL A 194 16.48 -3.96 -5.62
C VAL A 194 16.55 -2.79 -6.59
N LYS A 195 16.71 -1.59 -6.08
CA LYS A 195 17.00 -0.38 -6.85
C LYS A 195 18.31 0.21 -6.39
N VAL A 196 19.30 0.24 -7.28
CA VAL A 196 20.59 0.93 -7.07
C VAL A 196 20.51 2.31 -7.69
N ILE A 197 20.66 3.33 -6.86
CA ILE A 197 20.61 4.75 -7.25
C ILE A 197 22.02 5.28 -7.16
N THR A 198 22.59 5.69 -8.30
CA THR A 198 23.95 6.21 -8.38
C THR A 198 23.95 7.71 -8.07
N ILE A 199 24.43 8.07 -6.89
CA ILE A 199 24.63 9.48 -6.50
C ILE A 199 25.95 9.99 -7.10
N GLN A 200 27.04 9.26 -6.88
CA GLN A 200 28.36 9.60 -7.43
C GLN A 200 29.17 8.34 -7.77
N LYS A 201 29.71 8.33 -8.98
CA LYS A 201 30.50 7.23 -9.54
C LYS A 201 31.82 7.80 -10.06
N THR A 202 32.82 7.91 -9.19
CA THR A 202 34.17 8.40 -9.54
C THR A 202 35.07 7.30 -10.07
N ASN A 203 34.81 6.06 -9.69
CA ASN A 203 35.54 4.88 -10.14
C ASN A 203 34.57 3.82 -10.75
N PRO A 204 34.43 3.78 -12.09
CA PRO A 204 33.58 2.81 -12.77
C PRO A 204 33.88 1.35 -12.44
N TYR A 205 35.14 0.99 -12.26
CA TYR A 205 35.53 -0.36 -11.91
C TYR A 205 35.04 -0.79 -10.52
N TRP A 206 35.03 0.10 -9.55
CA TRP A 206 34.45 -0.18 -8.21
C TRP A 206 32.93 -0.35 -8.28
N PHE A 207 32.28 0.44 -9.13
CA PHE A 207 30.84 0.30 -9.36
C PHE A 207 30.50 -1.07 -9.96
N ASP A 208 31.30 -1.53 -10.94
CA ASP A 208 31.11 -2.84 -11.55
C ASP A 208 31.31 -3.97 -10.52
N LEU A 209 32.33 -3.86 -9.65
CA LEU A 209 32.55 -4.83 -8.55
C LEU A 209 31.40 -4.82 -7.54
N PHE A 210 30.84 -3.66 -7.23
CA PHE A 210 29.68 -3.53 -6.36
C PHE A 210 28.46 -4.19 -7.00
N LEU A 211 28.17 -3.87 -8.27
CA LEU A 211 27.06 -4.48 -8.99
C LEU A 211 27.20 -6.00 -9.13
N ASP A 212 28.41 -6.51 -9.35
CA ASP A 212 28.65 -7.95 -9.40
C ASP A 212 28.23 -8.66 -8.10
N LYS A 213 28.48 -8.02 -6.95
CA LYS A 213 27.98 -8.54 -5.65
C LYS A 213 26.46 -8.48 -5.54
N VAL A 214 25.81 -7.40 -6.01
CA VAL A 214 24.36 -7.29 -6.05
C VAL A 214 23.75 -8.37 -6.95
N TYR A 215 24.30 -8.60 -8.14
CA TYR A 215 23.84 -9.66 -9.04
C TYR A 215 24.02 -11.06 -8.43
N LYS A 216 25.15 -11.31 -7.75
CA LYS A 216 25.42 -12.60 -7.09
C LYS A 216 24.50 -12.90 -5.92
N SER A 217 23.86 -11.90 -5.31
CA SER A 217 22.85 -12.09 -4.28
C SER A 217 21.51 -12.62 -4.83
N ASN A 218 21.36 -12.70 -6.17
CA ASN A 218 20.19 -13.22 -6.86
C ASN A 218 18.87 -12.49 -6.46
N PRO A 219 18.79 -11.16 -6.64
CA PRO A 219 17.56 -10.43 -6.44
C PRO A 219 16.50 -10.86 -7.47
N GLU A 220 15.22 -10.76 -7.14
CA GLU A 220 14.11 -10.99 -8.07
C GLU A 220 14.12 -9.97 -9.21
N ASN A 221 14.42 -8.73 -8.89
CA ASN A 221 14.56 -7.66 -9.87
C ASN A 221 15.66 -6.69 -9.44
N LEU A 222 16.47 -6.22 -10.39
CA LEU A 222 17.46 -5.18 -10.18
C LEU A 222 17.25 -4.04 -11.16
N THR A 223 16.97 -2.86 -10.66
CA THR A 223 16.90 -1.61 -11.41
C THR A 223 18.09 -0.73 -11.04
N ILE A 224 18.83 -0.25 -12.04
CA ILE A 224 19.93 0.68 -11.85
C ILE A 224 19.48 2.05 -12.36
N VAL A 225 19.49 3.04 -11.47
CA VAL A 225 19.21 4.45 -11.80
C VAL A 225 20.54 5.18 -11.82
N ASP A 226 21.03 5.44 -13.02
CA ASP A 226 22.32 6.11 -13.28
C ASP A 226 22.04 7.44 -13.97
N ASP A 227 21.75 8.50 -13.20
CA ASP A 227 21.42 9.82 -13.74
C ASP A 227 22.64 10.74 -13.77
N HIS A 228 23.42 10.63 -14.84
CA HIS A 228 24.57 11.53 -15.08
C HIS A 228 24.21 12.91 -15.62
N LYS A 229 22.94 13.19 -15.92
CA LYS A 229 22.54 14.42 -16.63
C LYS A 229 22.33 15.62 -15.74
N HIS A 230 22.30 15.47 -14.41
CA HIS A 230 22.05 16.55 -13.47
C HIS A 230 23.14 16.76 -12.41
N MET A 231 24.34 16.24 -12.62
CA MET A 231 25.41 16.26 -11.60
C MET A 231 26.13 17.60 -11.39
N ASP A 232 25.69 18.66 -12.00
CA ASP A 232 26.32 19.99 -11.84
C ASP A 232 25.59 20.89 -10.85
N GLN A 233 25.09 20.47 -9.72
CA GLN A 233 24.61 21.34 -8.62
C GLN A 233 23.27 20.97 -7.94
N THR A 234 22.80 19.75 -7.96
CA THR A 234 21.64 19.39 -7.14
C THR A 234 22.05 18.64 -5.87
N ASP A 235 21.48 19.04 -4.75
CA ASP A 235 21.66 18.41 -3.45
C ASP A 235 21.36 16.92 -3.51
N GLU A 236 22.12 16.07 -2.77
CA GLU A 236 21.87 14.63 -2.61
C GLU A 236 20.42 14.34 -2.25
N GLN A 237 19.76 15.24 -1.52
CA GLN A 237 18.34 15.14 -1.18
C GLN A 237 17.40 15.25 -2.40
N GLU A 238 17.75 16.03 -3.43
CA GLU A 238 16.92 16.14 -4.63
C GLU A 238 16.96 14.87 -5.48
N LEU A 239 18.15 14.24 -5.65
CA LEU A 239 18.29 12.96 -6.35
C LEU A 239 17.55 11.83 -5.64
N ILE A 240 17.58 11.81 -4.32
CA ILE A 240 16.83 10.86 -3.50
C ILE A 240 15.33 11.06 -3.73
N ASN A 241 14.87 12.31 -3.78
CA ASN A 241 13.46 12.62 -4.01
C ASN A 241 12.99 12.30 -5.44
N GLU A 242 13.83 12.49 -6.46
CA GLU A 242 13.51 12.15 -7.86
C GLU A 242 13.35 10.64 -8.08
N ALA A 243 14.07 9.83 -7.30
CA ALA A 243 13.94 8.37 -7.36
C ALA A 243 12.71 7.85 -6.60
N GLU A 244 12.04 8.70 -5.83
CA GLU A 244 11.06 8.24 -4.85
C GLU A 244 9.62 8.15 -5.35
N ASP A 245 9.15 9.01 -6.27
CA ASP A 245 7.74 8.93 -6.69
C ASP A 245 7.47 9.78 -7.94
N THR A 246 6.67 9.24 -8.86
CA THR A 246 6.14 9.95 -10.02
C THR A 246 5.38 11.22 -9.63
N MET A 247 4.68 11.22 -8.49
CA MET A 247 3.99 12.40 -7.98
C MET A 247 4.94 13.52 -7.55
N THR A 248 6.08 13.17 -6.99
CA THR A 248 7.11 14.15 -6.62
C THR A 248 7.69 14.82 -7.87
N ILE A 249 7.96 14.05 -8.92
CA ILE A 249 8.40 14.58 -10.22
C ILE A 249 7.34 15.50 -10.83
N LEU A 250 6.07 15.09 -10.81
CA LEU A 250 4.97 15.89 -11.33
C LEU A 250 4.78 17.21 -10.55
N ARG A 251 4.90 17.18 -9.23
CA ARG A 251 4.83 18.39 -8.39
C ARG A 251 5.98 19.37 -8.70
N LYS A 252 7.22 18.88 -8.77
CA LYS A 252 8.38 19.70 -9.16
C LYS A 252 8.20 20.31 -10.55
N TYR A 253 7.66 19.55 -11.50
CA TYR A 253 7.35 20.09 -12.84
C TYR A 253 6.31 21.19 -12.77
N ILE A 254 5.24 21.04 -11.99
CA ILE A 254 4.20 22.06 -11.80
C ILE A 254 4.79 23.31 -11.15
N ASP A 255 5.65 23.15 -10.13
CA ASP A 255 6.28 24.24 -9.42
C ASP A 255 7.23 25.04 -10.32
N GLY A 256 7.89 24.37 -11.28
CA GLY A 256 8.74 24.97 -12.30
C GLY A 256 8.02 25.68 -13.46
N LEU A 257 6.69 25.55 -13.58
CA LEU A 257 5.93 26.20 -14.66
C LEU A 257 5.83 27.71 -14.46
N ASP A 258 6.29 28.47 -15.45
CA ASP A 258 6.18 29.94 -15.52
C ASP A 258 4.78 30.42 -16.01
N ALA A 259 3.72 29.73 -15.68
CA ALA A 259 2.40 30.04 -16.22
C ALA A 259 1.51 30.77 -15.21
N ASN A 260 0.65 31.67 -15.70
CA ASN A 260 -0.50 32.25 -14.99
C ASN A 260 -1.58 31.16 -14.70
N VAL A 261 -1.16 30.01 -14.17
CA VAL A 261 -2.02 28.87 -13.84
C VAL A 261 -2.04 28.72 -12.33
N ASP A 262 -3.21 28.49 -11.78
CA ASP A 262 -3.34 28.13 -10.38
C ASP A 262 -2.66 26.77 -10.11
N LYS A 263 -1.41 26.83 -9.63
CA LYS A 263 -0.58 25.66 -9.34
C LYS A 263 -1.24 24.70 -8.34
N LYS A 264 -2.05 25.22 -7.40
CA LYS A 264 -2.78 24.38 -6.43
C LYS A 264 -3.87 23.58 -7.12
N GLN A 265 -4.64 24.23 -7.98
CA GLN A 265 -5.68 23.56 -8.75
C GLN A 265 -5.08 22.54 -9.72
N LEU A 266 -3.98 22.88 -10.38
CA LEU A 266 -3.28 21.95 -11.28
C LEU A 266 -2.71 20.74 -10.52
N THR A 267 -2.11 20.95 -9.36
CA THR A 267 -1.63 19.86 -8.50
C THR A 267 -2.76 18.96 -8.05
N SER A 268 -3.91 19.49 -7.68
CA SER A 268 -5.10 18.72 -7.30
C SER A 268 -5.61 17.85 -8.46
N VAL A 269 -5.73 18.43 -9.65
CA VAL A 269 -6.18 17.72 -10.86
C VAL A 269 -5.19 16.61 -11.24
N ILE A 270 -3.89 16.91 -11.28
CA ILE A 270 -2.87 15.92 -11.62
C ILE A 270 -2.79 14.81 -10.57
N SER A 271 -2.92 15.13 -9.28
CA SER A 271 -3.00 14.11 -8.22
C SER A 271 -4.22 13.21 -8.38
N SER A 272 -5.36 13.79 -8.74
CA SER A 272 -6.58 13.02 -9.02
C SER A 272 -6.43 12.11 -10.24
N LEU A 273 -5.85 12.61 -11.33
CA LEU A 273 -5.58 11.83 -12.55
C LEU A 273 -4.55 10.73 -12.32
N TYR A 274 -3.49 11.01 -11.56
CA TYR A 274 -2.49 10.02 -11.19
C TYR A 274 -3.09 8.90 -10.34
N ASN A 275 -3.90 9.27 -9.35
CA ASN A 275 -4.62 8.28 -8.56
C ASN A 275 -5.56 7.45 -9.43
N GLN A 276 -6.31 8.07 -10.34
CA GLN A 276 -7.14 7.32 -11.30
C GLN A 276 -6.29 6.41 -12.19
N ALA A 277 -5.11 6.85 -12.61
CA ALA A 277 -4.19 6.05 -13.43
C ALA A 277 -3.59 4.86 -12.66
N LEU A 278 -3.30 5.01 -11.36
CA LEU A 278 -2.87 3.89 -10.52
C LEU A 278 -3.94 2.78 -10.38
N TYR A 279 -5.20 3.14 -10.58
CA TYR A 279 -6.33 2.20 -10.59
C TYR A 279 -6.70 1.71 -12.00
N ILE A 280 -6.01 2.22 -13.05
CA ILE A 280 -6.15 1.74 -14.44
C ILE A 280 -4.93 0.86 -14.71
N ASP A 281 -4.81 -0.28 -14.04
CA ASP A 281 -3.92 -1.32 -14.54
C ASP A 281 -4.53 -1.91 -15.81
N VAL A 282 -3.71 -1.84 -16.83
CA VAL A 282 -3.93 -2.40 -18.19
C VAL A 282 -3.86 -3.92 -18.13
#